data_4526dd4e144390b02669e96bf8bb136c
#
_entry.id   4526dd4e144390b02669e96bf8bb136c
#
_cell.length_a   1.000
_cell.length_b   1.000
_cell.length_c   1.000
_cell.angle_alpha   90.00
_cell.angle_beta   90.00
_cell.angle_gamma   90.00
#
_symmetry.space_group_name_H-M   'P 1'
#
loop_
_entity.id
_entity.type
_entity.pdbx_description
1 polymer ?
#
loop_
_entity_poly.entity_id
_entity_poly.type
_entity_poly.pdbx_seq_one_letter_code
_entity_poly.pdbx_strand_id
1 'polypeptide(L)'
;NNDAWSIATVVSKAESSYRQPGAMMLISPLGKTYGLVSGGCLEADIALQAKKVQHSGQARYVIYDSREEGNIAMSLGLVAMVALAF
;
A
#
# COMPACT_ATOMS: atom_id res chain seq x y z
N ASN A 1 21.58 4.70 -2.15
CA ASN A 1 21.42 4.42 -0.76
C ASN A 1 20.02 3.95 -0.42
N ASN A 2 19.90 2.84 0.27
CA ASN A 2 18.62 2.20 0.46
C ASN A 2 18.16 2.19 1.90
N ASP A 3 18.48 3.24 2.60
CA ASP A 3 18.08 3.31 3.99
C ASP A 3 16.74 3.95 4.20
N ALA A 4 16.05 4.25 3.14
CA ALA A 4 14.79 4.97 3.26
C ALA A 4 13.66 4.03 3.65
N TRP A 5 12.85 4.48 4.58
CA TRP A 5 11.60 3.83 4.90
C TRP A 5 10.50 4.42 4.04
N SER A 6 9.44 3.70 3.87
CA SER A 6 8.28 4.25 3.20
C SER A 6 7.03 3.97 4.01
N ILE A 7 5.99 4.71 3.71
CA ILE A 7 4.72 4.58 4.40
C ILE A 7 3.63 4.50 3.36
N ALA A 8 2.70 3.59 3.57
CA ALA A 8 1.53 3.46 2.71
C ALA A 8 0.31 3.83 3.53
N THR A 9 -0.52 4.71 2.99
CA THR A 9 -1.70 5.20 3.66
C THR A 9 -2.91 4.99 2.78
N VAL A 10 -3.97 4.43 3.34
CA VAL A 10 -5.21 4.29 2.61
C VAL A 10 -5.87 5.64 2.52
N VAL A 11 -6.10 6.12 1.30
CA VAL A 11 -6.72 7.42 1.10
C VAL A 11 -8.16 7.30 0.66
N SER A 12 -8.55 6.14 0.11
CA SER A 12 -9.94 5.92 -0.23
C SER A 12 -10.16 4.43 -0.39
N LYS A 13 -11.37 3.97 -0.19
CA LYS A 13 -11.68 2.57 -0.37
C LYS A 13 -13.18 2.38 -0.53
N ALA A 14 -13.53 1.22 -1.09
CA ALA A 14 -14.92 0.88 -1.26
C ALA A 14 -15.59 0.70 0.09
N GLU A 15 -16.90 0.89 0.10
CA GLU A 15 -17.64 0.88 1.34
C GLU A 15 -17.60 -0.45 2.07
N SER A 16 -17.36 -1.52 1.37
CA SER A 16 -17.36 -2.83 2.02
C SER A 16 -16.01 -3.25 2.54
N SER A 17 -15.04 -2.37 2.49
CA SER A 17 -13.70 -2.72 2.95
C SER A 17 -13.64 -2.83 4.45
N TYR A 18 -12.65 -3.56 4.92
CA TYR A 18 -12.51 -3.77 6.33
C TYR A 18 -11.61 -2.77 7.03
N ARG A 19 -10.91 -1.92 6.32
CA ARG A 19 -10.08 -0.92 6.97
C ARG A 19 -10.59 0.46 6.65
N GLN A 20 -10.49 1.34 7.62
CA GLN A 20 -10.92 2.72 7.44
C GLN A 20 -9.88 3.50 6.65
N PRO A 21 -10.30 4.53 5.93
CA PRO A 21 -9.34 5.46 5.35
C PRO A 21 -8.43 5.98 6.47
N GLY A 22 -7.17 6.15 6.16
CA GLY A 22 -6.20 6.56 7.15
C GLY A 22 -5.40 5.41 7.74
N ALA A 23 -5.78 4.17 7.44
CA ALA A 23 -4.97 3.04 7.88
C ALA A 23 -3.61 3.15 7.22
N MET A 24 -2.56 2.78 7.95
CA MET A 24 -1.21 2.96 7.49
C MET A 24 -0.38 1.72 7.72
N MET A 25 0.65 1.57 6.88
CA MET A 25 1.65 0.56 7.14
C MET A 25 3.01 1.11 6.80
N LEU A 26 4.03 0.70 7.54
CA LEU A 26 5.40 1.09 7.30
C LEU A 26 6.12 -0.01 6.56
N ILE A 27 7.01 0.37 5.67
CA ILE A 27 7.83 -0.57 4.93
C ILE A 27 9.29 -0.17 5.12
N SER A 28 10.09 -1.09 5.65
CA SER A 28 11.50 -0.83 5.90
C SER A 28 12.29 -0.81 4.59
N PRO A 29 13.54 -0.34 4.63
CA PRO A 29 14.38 -0.37 3.44
C PRO A 29 14.56 -1.78 2.87
N LEU A 30 14.44 -2.80 3.70
CA LEU A 30 14.58 -4.18 3.26
C LEU A 30 13.27 -4.81 2.86
N GLY A 31 12.19 -4.06 2.92
CA GLY A 31 10.89 -4.58 2.48
C GLY A 31 10.06 -5.21 3.58
N LYS A 32 10.49 -5.10 4.83
CA LYS A 32 9.71 -5.65 5.92
C LYS A 32 8.55 -4.69 6.24
N THR A 33 7.38 -5.24 6.49
CA THR A 33 6.20 -4.42 6.69
C THR A 33 5.74 -4.42 8.13
N TYR A 34 5.16 -3.31 8.55
CA TYR A 34 4.62 -3.13 9.89
C TYR A 34 3.26 -2.46 9.76
N GLY A 35 2.22 -3.12 10.22
CA GLY A 35 0.86 -2.61 10.12
C GLY A 35 0.13 -3.23 8.93
N LEU A 36 -1.13 -2.92 8.83
CA LEU A 36 -1.98 -3.46 7.77
C LEU A 36 -2.84 -2.36 7.19
N VAL A 37 -3.07 -2.44 5.89
CA VAL A 37 -3.96 -1.51 5.21
C VAL A 37 -5.13 -2.22 4.54
N SER A 38 -5.03 -3.52 4.33
CA SER A 38 -6.07 -4.28 3.64
C SER A 38 -6.47 -5.53 4.38
N GLY A 39 -5.95 -5.73 5.58
CA GLY A 39 -6.27 -6.92 6.33
C GLY A 39 -5.47 -8.14 5.92
N GLY A 40 -4.40 -7.94 5.18
CA GLY A 40 -3.52 -9.03 4.78
C GLY A 40 -3.57 -9.37 3.30
N CYS A 41 -4.47 -8.75 2.55
CA CYS A 41 -4.65 -9.10 1.14
C CYS A 41 -3.66 -8.44 0.21
N LEU A 42 -3.32 -7.19 0.47
CA LEU A 42 -2.56 -6.39 -0.48
C LEU A 42 -1.18 -5.99 0.00
N GLU A 43 -0.83 -6.34 1.23
CA GLU A 43 0.41 -5.83 1.81
C GLU A 43 1.66 -6.24 1.04
N ALA A 44 1.67 -7.44 0.49
CA ALA A 44 2.83 -7.87 -0.28
C ALA A 44 3.02 -7.03 -1.53
N ASP A 45 1.92 -6.70 -2.21
CA ASP A 45 2.02 -5.87 -3.39
C ASP A 45 2.41 -4.45 -3.03
N ILE A 46 1.87 -3.94 -1.94
CA ILE A 46 2.20 -2.60 -1.49
C ILE A 46 3.69 -2.53 -1.15
N ALA A 47 4.24 -3.59 -0.58
CA ALA A 47 5.68 -3.61 -0.32
C ALA A 47 6.49 -3.52 -1.60
N LEU A 48 6.03 -4.14 -2.68
CA LEU A 48 6.69 -4.01 -3.96
C LEU A 48 6.61 -2.58 -4.50
N GLN A 49 5.45 -1.95 -4.33
CA GLN A 49 5.32 -0.55 -4.75
C GLN A 49 6.22 0.35 -3.91
N ALA A 50 6.35 0.02 -2.62
CA ALA A 50 7.23 0.79 -1.75
C ALA A 50 8.67 0.73 -2.20
N LYS A 51 9.11 -0.41 -2.73
CA LYS A 51 10.47 -0.49 -3.27
C LYS A 51 10.67 0.51 -4.39
N LYS A 52 9.68 0.67 -5.25
CA LYS A 52 9.79 1.63 -6.33
C LYS A 52 9.88 3.06 -5.81
N VAL A 53 9.10 3.35 -4.77
CA VAL A 53 9.14 4.66 -4.15
C VAL A 53 10.50 4.91 -3.49
N GLN A 54 11.02 3.90 -2.80
CA GLN A 54 12.32 4.03 -2.15
C GLN A 54 13.43 4.26 -3.16
N HIS A 55 13.30 3.65 -4.32
CA HIS A 55 14.30 3.80 -5.36
C HIS A 55 14.20 5.13 -6.08
N SER A 56 13.00 5.58 -6.39
CA SER A 56 12.81 6.80 -7.15
C SER A 56 12.77 8.05 -6.29
N GLY A 57 12.40 7.90 -5.02
CA GLY A 57 12.22 9.05 -4.14
C GLY A 57 10.91 9.78 -4.34
N GLN A 58 10.03 9.25 -5.16
CA GLN A 58 8.78 9.93 -5.47
C GLN A 58 7.59 9.13 -5.01
N ALA A 59 6.66 9.81 -4.35
CA ALA A 59 5.43 9.20 -3.90
C ALA A 59 4.57 8.80 -5.08
N ARG A 60 3.72 7.80 -4.87
CA ARG A 60 2.82 7.38 -5.93
C ARG A 60 1.53 6.85 -5.31
N TYR A 61 0.46 6.96 -6.08
CA TYR A 61 -0.80 6.35 -5.72
C TYR A 61 -0.87 4.96 -6.34
N VAL A 62 -1.40 4.02 -5.57
CA VAL A 62 -1.59 2.66 -6.05
C VAL A 62 -3.09 2.37 -5.94
N ILE A 63 -3.67 1.92 -7.02
CA ILE A 63 -5.09 1.71 -7.09
C ILE A 63 -5.39 0.23 -7.28
N TYR A 64 -6.19 -0.30 -6.38
CA TYR A 64 -6.61 -1.70 -6.45
C TYR A 64 -8.09 -1.72 -6.78
N ASP A 65 -8.38 -1.99 -8.03
CA ASP A 65 -9.71 -1.88 -8.56
C ASP A 65 -10.41 -3.23 -8.53
N SER A 66 -11.70 -3.20 -8.34
CA SER A 66 -12.49 -4.42 -8.23
C SER A 66 -12.78 -5.09 -9.56
N ARG A 67 -12.28 -4.54 -10.63
CA ARG A 67 -12.60 -5.07 -11.94
C ARG A 67 -11.83 -6.29 -12.36
N GLU A 68 -10.78 -6.61 -11.63
CA GLU A 68 -10.00 -7.78 -11.96
C GLU A 68 -10.77 -9.02 -11.58
N GLU A 69 -11.06 -9.83 -12.57
CA GLU A 69 -11.81 -11.02 -12.35
C GLU A 69 -11.08 -12.05 -11.53
N GLY A 70 -11.80 -12.68 -10.60
CA GLY A 70 -11.22 -13.76 -9.85
C GLY A 70 -10.20 -13.34 -8.83
N ASN A 71 -9.98 -12.05 -8.67
CA ASN A 71 -9.02 -11.57 -7.70
C ASN A 71 -9.75 -10.82 -6.59
N ILE A 72 -9.99 -11.51 -5.50
CA ILE A 72 -10.75 -10.95 -4.40
C ILE A 72 -10.05 -9.76 -3.77
N ALA A 73 -8.72 -9.81 -3.72
CA ALA A 73 -7.98 -8.71 -3.13
C ALA A 73 -8.23 -7.41 -3.89
N MET A 74 -8.30 -7.50 -5.21
CA MET A 74 -8.52 -6.33 -6.03
C MET A 74 -9.95 -5.81 -5.92
N SER A 75 -10.85 -6.62 -5.41
CA SER A 75 -12.24 -6.19 -5.28
C SER A 75 -12.46 -5.25 -4.12
N LEU A 76 -11.42 -4.90 -3.39
CA LEU A 76 -11.55 -3.98 -2.27
C LEU A 76 -11.71 -2.53 -2.71
N GLY A 77 -11.38 -2.23 -3.95
CA GLY A 77 -11.50 -0.85 -4.43
C GLY A 77 -10.71 0.12 -3.59
N LEU A 78 -9.47 -0.20 -3.31
CA LEU A 78 -8.65 0.56 -2.39
C LEU A 78 -7.64 1.41 -3.12
N VAL A 79 -7.47 2.64 -2.66
CA VAL A 79 -6.44 3.53 -3.18
C VAL A 79 -5.51 3.86 -2.02
N ALA A 80 -4.24 3.63 -2.22
CA ALA A 80 -3.25 3.91 -1.20
C ALA A 80 -2.20 4.86 -1.76
N MET A 81 -1.71 5.74 -0.92
CA MET A 81 -0.57 6.58 -1.27
C MET A 81 0.66 5.99 -0.62
N VAL A 82 1.70 5.80 -1.41
CA VAL A 82 2.96 5.27 -0.91
C VAL A 82 4.01 6.35 -1.08
N ALA A 83 4.68 6.69 0.00
CA ALA A 83 5.65 7.78 0.00
C ALA A 83 6.80 7.44 0.93
N LEU A 84 7.89 8.18 0.78
CA LEU A 84 9.00 8.04 1.70
C LEU A 84 8.60 8.54 3.08
N ALA A 85 9.09 7.85 4.09
CA ALA A 85 8.90 8.24 5.47
C ALA A 85 10.27 8.42 6.09
N PHE A 86 10.55 9.57 6.58
CA PHE A 86 11.87 9.87 7.15
C PHE A 86 11.84 9.93 8.65
#